data_7c3da22f002d09c5558711438c0525f0
#
_entry.id   7c3da22f002d09c5558711438c0525f0
#
_cell.length_a   1.000
_cell.length_b   1.000
_cell.length_c   1.000
_cell.angle_alpha   90.00
_cell.angle_beta   90.00
_cell.angle_gamma   90.00
#
_symmetry.space_group_name_H-M   'P 1'
#
loop_
_entity.id
_entity.type
_entity.pdbx_description
1 polymer ?
#
loop_
_entity_poly.entity_id
_entity_poly.type
_entity_poly.pdbx_seq_one_letter_code
_entity_poly.pdbx_strand_id
1 'polypeptide(L)'
;FITTEMKWNWEHAMQMGLKVEQTIDEETGEVLDYGGFFIYVDRESLNTIEDVAGFILDLMDEQKKGNLPYDLLFLWDSIGSVPCEMSVKSNKNNNEWNAGAMSTQFGNGVNQKIVMSRKESSPYTNTLVVVNKVWTQKPESPMGQPKLMNKGGFAMWYDATFVVTFGNIMNAGTSKIKAIKDGKQVEFAKRTNLQIDKNHINGITTRGKIIMTPHGFLQDNDKDLKKYKDENTKEWSKILGGGDFDVVEEVYEDVTPNHYEQEPE
;
A
#
# COMPACT_ATOMS: atom_id res chain seq x y z
N PHE A 1 10.01 5.45 5.70
CA PHE A 1 8.64 4.93 5.74
C PHE A 1 7.73 5.97 6.40
N ILE A 2 6.65 6.33 5.72
CA ILE A 2 5.63 7.28 6.17
C ILE A 2 4.33 6.48 6.33
N THR A 3 3.94 6.16 7.58
CA THR A 3 2.85 5.22 7.86
C THR A 3 1.67 5.92 8.53
N THR A 4 0.91 6.65 7.73
CA THR A 4 -0.20 7.47 8.24
C THR A 4 -1.49 6.70 8.54
N GLU A 5 -1.52 5.38 8.29
CA GLU A 5 -2.64 4.49 8.66
C GLU A 5 -2.49 3.87 10.06
N MET A 6 -1.36 4.05 10.76
CA MET A 6 -1.07 3.49 12.09
C MET A 6 -1.22 1.96 12.16
N LYS A 7 -0.84 1.25 11.10
CA LYS A 7 -0.97 -0.22 10.99
C LYS A 7 0.38 -0.91 10.79
N TRP A 8 1.46 -0.23 11.13
CA TRP A 8 2.79 -0.77 11.00
C TRP A 8 3.02 -1.91 12.01
N ASN A 9 3.64 -2.99 11.53
CA ASN A 9 4.02 -4.12 12.35
C ASN A 9 5.49 -4.45 12.07
N TRP A 10 6.34 -4.25 13.07
CA TRP A 10 7.78 -4.46 12.96
C TRP A 10 8.15 -5.92 12.71
N GLU A 11 7.48 -6.86 13.41
CA GLU A 11 7.75 -8.29 13.22
C GLU A 11 7.45 -8.72 11.80
N HIS A 12 6.32 -8.26 11.26
CA HIS A 12 5.96 -8.55 9.88
C HIS A 12 6.93 -7.89 8.89
N ALA A 13 7.36 -6.66 9.12
CA ALA A 13 8.36 -5.99 8.29
C ALA A 13 9.70 -6.74 8.27
N MET A 14 10.15 -7.25 9.42
CA MET A 14 11.34 -8.10 9.52
C MET A 14 11.17 -9.44 8.79
N GLN A 15 10.01 -10.08 8.91
CA GLN A 15 9.68 -11.31 8.16
C GLN A 15 9.71 -11.07 6.64
N MET A 16 9.30 -9.87 6.20
CA MET A 16 9.38 -9.44 4.80
C MET A 16 10.79 -9.04 4.36
N GLY A 17 11.78 -9.12 5.25
CA GLY A 17 13.19 -8.89 4.95
C GLY A 17 13.71 -7.49 5.27
N LEU A 18 12.95 -6.64 5.96
CA LEU A 18 13.46 -5.37 6.47
C LEU A 18 14.54 -5.66 7.53
N LYS A 19 15.73 -5.12 7.31
CA LYS A 19 16.82 -5.21 8.29
C LYS A 19 16.59 -4.16 9.36
N VAL A 20 16.36 -4.62 10.58
CA VAL A 20 16.04 -3.78 11.75
C VAL A 20 17.00 -4.10 12.86
N GLU A 21 17.56 -3.07 13.48
CA GLU A 21 18.31 -3.12 14.72
C GLU A 21 17.34 -2.86 15.88
N GLN A 22 17.37 -3.69 16.91
CA GLN A 22 16.50 -3.54 18.07
C GLN A 22 17.32 -3.11 19.27
N THR A 23 16.91 -2.04 19.93
CA THR A 23 17.38 -1.68 21.26
C THR A 23 16.50 -2.37 22.28
N ILE A 24 17.08 -3.26 23.09
CA ILE A 24 16.34 -4.08 24.05
C ILE A 24 16.70 -3.62 25.46
N ASP A 25 15.69 -3.50 26.31
CA ASP A 25 15.87 -3.34 27.75
C ASP A 25 16.49 -4.60 28.35
N GLU A 26 17.63 -4.48 28.99
CA GLU A 26 18.38 -5.63 29.53
C GLU A 26 17.68 -6.28 30.73
N GLU A 27 16.82 -5.57 31.46
CA GLU A 27 16.15 -6.08 32.66
C GLU A 27 14.81 -6.75 32.30
N THR A 28 14.04 -6.15 31.39
CA THR A 28 12.70 -6.63 31.03
C THR A 28 12.66 -7.49 29.78
N GLY A 29 13.68 -7.37 28.91
CA GLY A 29 13.70 -8.00 27.59
C GLY A 29 12.77 -7.33 26.56
N GLU A 30 12.17 -6.19 26.89
CA GLU A 30 11.30 -5.45 26.00
C GLU A 30 12.08 -4.65 24.95
N VAL A 31 11.52 -4.53 23.75
CA VAL A 31 12.11 -3.69 22.70
C VAL A 31 11.76 -2.23 22.96
N LEU A 32 12.78 -1.41 23.20
CA LEU A 32 12.64 0.02 23.46
C LEU A 32 12.58 0.86 22.18
N ASP A 33 13.33 0.44 21.14
CA ASP A 33 13.42 1.19 19.89
C ASP A 33 13.80 0.29 18.72
N TYR A 34 13.48 0.75 17.51
CA TYR A 34 13.77 0.10 16.24
C TYR A 34 14.60 1.02 15.36
N GLY A 35 15.84 0.64 15.09
CA GLY A 35 16.79 1.38 14.25
C GLY A 35 17.13 0.65 12.95
N GLY A 36 17.88 1.31 12.09
CA GLY A 36 18.38 0.74 10.84
C GLY A 36 18.68 1.80 9.79
N PHE A 37 18.94 1.34 8.57
CA PHE A 37 19.15 2.24 7.44
C PHE A 37 17.81 2.74 6.85
N PHE A 38 16.98 3.31 7.72
CA PHE A 38 15.68 3.89 7.37
C PHE A 38 15.28 4.98 8.38
N ILE A 39 14.33 5.82 7.97
CA ILE A 39 13.61 6.74 8.86
C ILE A 39 12.14 6.28 8.86
N TYR A 40 11.59 6.06 10.04
CA TYR A 40 10.19 5.73 10.24
C TYR A 40 9.46 6.91 10.86
N VAL A 41 8.32 7.28 10.27
CA VAL A 41 7.44 8.34 10.79
C VAL A 41 6.00 7.89 10.65
N ASP A 42 5.22 8.16 11.67
CA ASP A 42 3.82 7.81 11.71
C ASP A 42 2.89 9.04 11.76
N ARG A 43 1.61 8.78 11.96
CA ARG A 43 0.59 9.80 12.03
C ARG A 43 0.68 10.68 13.27
N GLU A 44 1.34 10.25 14.33
CA GLU A 44 1.53 11.10 15.53
C GLU A 44 2.39 12.32 15.20
N SER A 45 3.34 12.14 14.29
CA SER A 45 4.23 13.21 13.81
C SER A 45 3.70 13.92 12.57
N LEU A 46 2.92 13.25 11.71
CA LEU A 46 2.46 13.76 10.41
C LEU A 46 0.93 13.69 10.31
N ASN A 47 0.27 14.74 10.73
CA ASN A 47 -1.19 14.79 10.90
C ASN A 47 -1.95 15.26 9.65
N THR A 48 -1.27 15.93 8.73
CA THR A 48 -1.87 16.55 7.54
C THR A 48 -1.10 16.19 6.25
N ILE A 49 -1.73 16.46 5.12
CA ILE A 49 -1.09 16.33 3.79
C ILE A 49 0.12 17.25 3.70
N GLU A 50 0.00 18.46 4.27
CA GLU A 50 1.04 19.47 4.31
C GLU A 50 2.23 19.01 5.15
N ASP A 51 2.00 18.35 6.30
CA ASP A 51 3.07 17.79 7.14
C ASP A 51 3.86 16.72 6.39
N VAL A 52 3.16 15.81 5.68
CA VAL A 52 3.82 14.75 4.89
C VAL A 52 4.66 15.37 3.77
N ALA A 53 4.12 16.36 3.06
CA ALA A 53 4.86 17.05 2.01
C ALA A 53 6.08 17.79 2.57
N GLY A 54 5.91 18.53 3.68
CA GLY A 54 6.98 19.24 4.37
C GLY A 54 8.10 18.30 4.78
N PHE A 55 7.77 17.18 5.43
CA PHE A 55 8.75 16.18 5.85
C PHE A 55 9.59 15.62 4.67
N ILE A 56 8.96 15.29 3.54
CA ILE A 56 9.68 14.82 2.35
C ILE A 56 10.61 15.92 1.82
N LEU A 57 10.13 17.16 1.76
CA LEU A 57 10.91 18.29 1.26
C LEU A 57 12.09 18.63 2.15
N ASP A 58 11.92 18.57 3.47
CA ASP A 58 12.98 18.79 4.45
C ASP A 58 14.10 17.74 4.31
N LEU A 59 13.76 16.45 4.16
CA LEU A 59 14.75 15.40 3.91
C LEU A 59 15.51 15.62 2.60
N MET A 60 14.82 16.06 1.54
CA MET A 60 15.49 16.39 0.27
C MET A 60 16.37 17.64 0.39
N ASP A 61 16.03 18.59 1.24
CA ASP A 61 16.88 19.75 1.50
C ASP A 61 18.10 19.38 2.38
N GLU A 62 17.96 18.47 3.35
CA GLU A 62 19.10 17.90 4.11
C GLU A 62 20.02 17.10 3.16
N GLN A 63 19.48 16.38 2.19
CA GLN A 63 20.26 15.70 1.15
C GLN A 63 21.10 16.71 0.35
N LYS A 64 20.52 17.84 -0.07
CA LYS A 64 21.25 18.89 -0.79
C LYS A 64 22.35 19.56 0.04
N LYS A 65 22.15 19.69 1.34
CA LYS A 65 23.16 20.20 2.27
C LYS A 65 24.31 19.19 2.53
N GLY A 66 24.16 17.95 2.08
CA GLY A 66 25.14 16.88 2.29
C GLY A 66 24.97 16.12 3.62
N ASN A 67 23.94 16.42 4.40
CA ASN A 67 23.65 15.73 5.67
C ASN A 67 23.04 14.33 5.44
N LEU A 68 22.41 14.12 4.29
CA LEU A 68 21.87 12.82 3.84
C LEU A 68 22.45 12.46 2.48
N PRO A 69 23.70 12.01 2.37
CA PRO A 69 24.39 11.78 1.10
C PRO A 69 23.98 10.45 0.44
N TYR A 70 22.68 10.20 0.29
CA TYR A 70 22.10 8.96 -0.22
C TYR A 70 20.97 9.23 -1.19
N ASP A 71 20.67 8.30 -2.10
CA ASP A 71 19.40 8.25 -2.81
C ASP A 71 18.28 7.95 -1.81
N LEU A 72 17.16 8.69 -1.89
CA LEU A 72 16.05 8.53 -0.97
C LEU A 72 14.88 7.79 -1.63
N LEU A 73 14.43 6.73 -0.98
CA LEU A 73 13.19 6.04 -1.31
C LEU A 73 12.12 6.37 -0.26
N PHE A 74 11.16 7.18 -0.65
CA PHE A 74 10.00 7.50 0.18
C PHE A 74 8.90 6.48 -0.07
N LEU A 75 8.40 5.85 1.00
CA LEU A 75 7.27 4.92 0.96
C LEU A 75 6.16 5.49 1.84
N TRP A 76 5.05 5.90 1.24
CA TRP A 76 3.91 6.48 1.97
C TRP A 76 2.68 5.58 1.91
N ASP A 77 2.25 5.07 3.05
CA ASP A 77 1.01 4.31 3.27
C ASP A 77 0.11 5.06 4.26
N SER A 78 -0.93 5.72 3.77
CA SER A 78 -1.43 5.85 2.42
C SER A 78 -1.98 7.26 2.15
N ILE A 79 -2.13 7.60 0.87
CA ILE A 79 -2.84 8.81 0.46
C ILE A 79 -4.28 8.76 1.02
N GLY A 80 -4.72 9.89 1.59
CA GLY A 80 -6.07 10.06 2.14
C GLY A 80 -6.30 9.40 3.49
N SER A 81 -5.27 8.89 4.16
CA SER A 81 -5.31 8.57 5.59
C SER A 81 -5.21 9.83 6.45
N VAL A 82 -4.62 10.90 5.94
CA VAL A 82 -4.55 12.22 6.58
C VAL A 82 -5.36 13.25 5.82
N PRO A 83 -6.02 14.19 6.53
CA PRO A 83 -6.71 15.34 5.94
C PRO A 83 -5.72 16.45 5.60
N CYS A 84 -6.16 17.51 4.89
CA CYS A 84 -5.41 18.75 4.79
C CYS A 84 -5.60 19.63 6.04
N GLU A 85 -4.69 20.56 6.26
CA GLU A 85 -4.78 21.52 7.39
C GLU A 85 -6.13 22.24 7.46
N MET A 86 -6.70 22.64 6.33
CA MET A 86 -7.99 23.34 6.28
C MET A 86 -9.12 22.45 6.81
N SER A 87 -9.10 21.16 6.50
CA SER A 87 -10.05 20.18 7.03
C SER A 87 -9.92 20.06 8.55
N VAL A 88 -8.69 20.01 9.07
CA VAL A 88 -8.43 19.97 10.51
C VAL A 88 -8.93 21.25 11.20
N LYS A 89 -8.53 22.42 10.70
CA LYS A 89 -8.91 23.74 11.28
C LYS A 89 -10.42 23.98 11.29
N SER A 90 -11.13 23.48 10.28
CA SER A 90 -12.59 23.61 10.19
C SER A 90 -13.38 22.50 10.88
N ASN A 91 -12.71 21.48 11.40
CA ASN A 91 -13.31 20.26 11.92
C ASN A 91 -14.28 19.59 10.93
N LYS A 92 -13.97 19.67 9.61
CA LYS A 92 -14.76 19.09 8.52
C LYS A 92 -13.84 18.37 7.56
N ASN A 93 -14.06 17.05 7.37
CA ASN A 93 -13.35 16.30 6.35
C ASN A 93 -13.98 16.62 4.98
N ASN A 94 -13.34 17.51 4.20
CA ASN A 94 -13.80 17.90 2.88
C ASN A 94 -12.86 17.33 1.80
N ASN A 95 -13.42 16.48 0.94
CA ASN A 95 -12.64 15.81 -0.10
C ASN A 95 -12.08 16.77 -1.16
N GLU A 96 -12.76 17.89 -1.45
CA GLU A 96 -12.29 18.88 -2.41
C GLU A 96 -11.08 19.65 -1.86
N TRP A 97 -11.10 20.01 -0.57
CA TRP A 97 -9.97 20.63 0.10
C TRP A 97 -8.76 19.69 0.16
N ASN A 98 -8.99 18.41 0.48
CA ASN A 98 -7.94 17.40 0.50
C ASN A 98 -7.34 17.18 -0.91
N ALA A 99 -8.17 17.15 -1.95
CA ALA A 99 -7.70 17.03 -3.33
C ALA A 99 -6.93 18.28 -3.78
N GLY A 100 -7.37 19.48 -3.37
CA GLY A 100 -6.66 20.73 -3.61
C GLY A 100 -5.30 20.77 -2.94
N ALA A 101 -5.22 20.37 -1.67
CA ALA A 101 -3.96 20.26 -0.94
C ALA A 101 -3.01 19.24 -1.60
N MET A 102 -3.51 18.06 -1.98
CA MET A 102 -2.71 17.07 -2.72
C MET A 102 -2.14 17.64 -4.02
N SER A 103 -2.96 18.34 -4.79
CA SER A 103 -2.50 18.97 -6.05
C SER A 103 -1.44 20.03 -5.80
N THR A 104 -1.62 20.86 -4.78
CA THR A 104 -0.69 21.95 -4.46
C THR A 104 0.62 21.43 -3.88
N GLN A 105 0.55 20.58 -2.86
CA GLN A 105 1.73 20.15 -2.10
C GLN A 105 2.53 19.08 -2.86
N PHE A 106 1.85 18.15 -3.50
CA PHE A 106 2.51 17.08 -4.23
C PHE A 106 2.65 17.39 -5.73
N GLY A 107 1.58 17.76 -6.43
CA GLY A 107 1.63 18.02 -7.86
C GLY A 107 2.60 19.16 -8.21
N ASN A 108 2.49 20.30 -7.53
CA ASN A 108 3.33 21.47 -7.77
C ASN A 108 4.58 21.54 -6.89
N GLY A 109 4.71 20.70 -5.88
CA GLY A 109 5.80 20.71 -4.91
C GLY A 109 6.68 19.46 -4.99
N VAL A 110 6.33 18.44 -4.19
CA VAL A 110 7.15 17.22 -3.99
C VAL A 110 7.48 16.52 -5.31
N ASN A 111 6.48 16.25 -6.16
CA ASN A 111 6.67 15.48 -7.39
C ASN A 111 7.63 16.18 -8.36
N GLN A 112 7.57 17.50 -8.47
CA GLN A 112 8.51 18.24 -9.31
C GLN A 112 9.93 18.14 -8.77
N LYS A 113 10.16 18.24 -7.45
CA LYS A 113 11.49 18.07 -6.86
C LYS A 113 12.01 16.64 -7.03
N ILE A 114 11.16 15.62 -6.90
CA ILE A 114 11.51 14.22 -7.17
C ILE A 114 11.99 14.05 -8.62
N VAL A 115 11.26 14.60 -9.60
CA VAL A 115 11.64 14.53 -11.01
C VAL A 115 12.94 15.29 -11.26
N MET A 116 13.13 16.46 -10.66
CA MET A 116 14.35 17.25 -10.80
C MET A 116 15.58 16.53 -10.23
N SER A 117 15.43 15.71 -9.20
CA SER A 117 16.54 14.93 -8.63
C SER A 117 17.02 13.79 -9.55
N ARG A 118 16.33 13.51 -10.66
CA ARG A 118 16.72 12.49 -11.65
C ARG A 118 17.53 13.07 -12.84
N LYS A 119 17.86 14.35 -12.83
CA LYS A 119 18.64 14.97 -13.90
C LYS A 119 20.11 14.63 -13.72
N GLU A 120 20.86 14.59 -14.82
CA GLU A 120 22.30 14.34 -14.83
C GLU A 120 23.12 15.28 -13.92
N SER A 121 22.58 16.49 -13.68
CA SER A 121 23.19 17.47 -12.78
C SER A 121 22.94 17.21 -11.28
N SER A 122 22.09 16.27 -10.93
CA SER A 122 21.84 15.88 -9.53
C SER A 122 22.72 14.70 -9.14
N PRO A 123 23.43 14.75 -8.01
CA PRO A 123 24.20 13.59 -7.51
C PRO A 123 23.32 12.46 -7.00
N TYR A 124 22.00 12.71 -6.81
CA TYR A 124 21.09 11.75 -6.20
C TYR A 124 19.84 11.53 -7.06
N THR A 125 19.30 10.31 -6.99
CA THR A 125 18.02 9.94 -7.61
C THR A 125 17.01 9.57 -6.53
N ASN A 126 15.99 10.40 -6.34
CA ASN A 126 14.95 10.15 -5.35
C ASN A 126 13.72 9.48 -5.98
N THR A 127 13.04 8.66 -5.20
CA THR A 127 11.84 7.94 -5.62
C THR A 127 10.77 8.05 -4.56
N LEU A 128 9.52 8.33 -4.98
CA LEU A 128 8.34 8.31 -4.12
C LEU A 128 7.42 7.18 -4.58
N VAL A 129 7.12 6.27 -3.67
CA VAL A 129 6.11 5.22 -3.83
C VAL A 129 4.98 5.51 -2.86
N VAL A 130 3.75 5.55 -3.36
CA VAL A 130 2.58 5.82 -2.55
C VAL A 130 1.54 4.72 -2.71
N VAL A 131 0.93 4.34 -1.61
CA VAL A 131 -0.24 3.49 -1.60
C VAL A 131 -1.48 4.38 -1.65
N ASN A 132 -2.43 4.07 -2.52
CA ASN A 132 -3.70 4.77 -2.59
C ASN A 132 -4.88 3.79 -2.56
N LYS A 133 -5.98 4.22 -1.97
CA LYS A 133 -7.24 3.50 -1.97
C LYS A 133 -8.14 4.05 -3.07
N VAL A 134 -8.68 3.13 -3.86
CA VAL A 134 -9.73 3.45 -4.82
C VAL A 134 -11.09 3.07 -4.23
N TRP A 135 -12.11 3.81 -4.57
CA TRP A 135 -13.49 3.55 -4.19
C TRP A 135 -14.42 3.75 -5.39
N THR A 136 -15.56 3.11 -5.35
CA THR A 136 -16.54 3.20 -6.42
C THR A 136 -17.53 4.30 -6.08
N GLN A 137 -17.62 5.30 -6.92
CA GLN A 137 -18.65 6.33 -6.84
C GLN A 137 -19.94 5.81 -7.48
N LYS A 138 -21.08 6.01 -6.80
CA LYS A 138 -22.39 5.69 -7.37
C LYS A 138 -22.59 6.46 -8.68
N PRO A 139 -23.21 5.85 -9.70
CA PRO A 139 -23.53 6.56 -10.93
C PRO A 139 -24.46 7.74 -10.65
N GLU A 140 -24.26 8.83 -11.38
CA GLU A 140 -25.12 10.03 -11.30
C GLU A 140 -26.53 9.79 -11.90
N SER A 141 -26.68 8.74 -12.69
CA SER A 141 -27.96 8.31 -13.25
C SER A 141 -28.15 6.80 -13.08
N PRO A 142 -29.41 6.30 -13.05
CA PRO A 142 -29.69 4.88 -12.89
C PRO A 142 -29.09 3.98 -13.99
N MET A 143 -28.81 4.53 -15.16
CA MET A 143 -28.18 3.82 -16.29
C MET A 143 -26.67 4.09 -16.40
N GLY A 144 -26.10 4.88 -15.49
CA GLY A 144 -24.67 5.21 -15.48
C GLY A 144 -23.81 4.04 -15.00
N GLN A 145 -22.55 4.02 -15.43
CA GLN A 145 -21.57 3.08 -14.90
C GLN A 145 -20.92 3.66 -13.65
N PRO A 146 -20.65 2.83 -12.63
CA PRO A 146 -19.86 3.24 -11.46
C PRO A 146 -18.48 3.73 -11.90
N LYS A 147 -18.02 4.83 -11.33
CA LYS A 147 -16.66 5.37 -11.58
C LYS A 147 -15.73 5.01 -10.44
N LEU A 148 -14.53 4.54 -10.75
CA LEU A 148 -13.47 4.39 -9.78
C LEU A 148 -12.88 5.77 -9.48
N MET A 149 -12.81 6.11 -8.21
CA MET A 149 -12.27 7.38 -7.72
C MET A 149 -11.05 7.12 -6.85
N ASN A 150 -10.01 7.91 -7.08
CA ASN A 150 -8.83 7.92 -6.25
C ASN A 150 -9.04 8.79 -5.01
N LYS A 151 -8.67 8.29 -3.84
CA LYS A 151 -8.70 9.12 -2.63
C LYS A 151 -7.63 10.21 -2.75
N GLY A 152 -7.95 11.45 -2.35
CA GLY A 152 -7.05 12.59 -2.56
C GLY A 152 -7.01 13.15 -3.99
N GLY A 153 -7.96 12.75 -4.85
CA GLY A 153 -8.07 13.23 -6.23
C GLY A 153 -7.10 12.56 -7.21
N PHE A 154 -6.96 13.14 -8.39
CA PHE A 154 -6.18 12.57 -9.48
C PHE A 154 -4.76 13.13 -9.61
N ALA A 155 -4.35 14.12 -8.78
CA ALA A 155 -3.04 14.76 -8.91
C ALA A 155 -1.89 13.74 -8.90
N MET A 156 -1.86 12.85 -7.89
CA MET A 156 -0.83 11.83 -7.80
C MET A 156 -0.85 10.84 -8.96
N TRP A 157 -2.04 10.51 -9.47
CA TRP A 157 -2.18 9.61 -10.62
C TRP A 157 -1.64 10.26 -11.90
N TYR A 158 -1.91 11.55 -12.12
CA TYR A 158 -1.40 12.27 -13.30
C TYR A 158 0.11 12.43 -13.28
N ASP A 159 0.69 12.66 -12.11
CA ASP A 159 2.13 12.87 -11.96
C ASP A 159 2.93 11.56 -11.88
N ALA A 160 2.28 10.46 -11.51
CA ALA A 160 2.96 9.17 -11.37
C ALA A 160 3.59 8.71 -12.71
N THR A 161 4.82 8.25 -12.65
CA THR A 161 5.52 7.61 -13.78
C THR A 161 4.99 6.20 -14.02
N PHE A 162 4.57 5.54 -12.94
CA PHE A 162 4.11 4.15 -12.96
C PHE A 162 2.93 3.98 -12.01
N VAL A 163 1.85 3.36 -12.48
CA VAL A 163 0.66 3.07 -11.68
C VAL A 163 0.32 1.60 -11.79
N VAL A 164 0.24 0.96 -10.65
CA VAL A 164 -0.15 -0.45 -10.52
C VAL A 164 -1.44 -0.55 -9.72
N THR A 165 -2.43 -1.21 -10.28
CA THR A 165 -3.70 -1.47 -9.60
C THR A 165 -3.80 -2.95 -9.23
N PHE A 166 -4.06 -3.20 -7.95
CA PHE A 166 -4.42 -4.52 -7.45
C PHE A 166 -5.94 -4.67 -7.48
N GLY A 167 -6.40 -5.77 -8.06
CA GLY A 167 -7.82 -6.06 -8.16
C GLY A 167 -8.46 -6.30 -6.78
N ASN A 168 -9.74 -5.94 -6.65
CA ASN A 168 -10.54 -6.33 -5.50
C ASN A 168 -10.67 -7.86 -5.49
N ILE A 169 -10.65 -8.45 -4.30
CA ILE A 169 -10.84 -9.90 -4.11
C ILE A 169 -12.19 -10.41 -4.63
N MET A 170 -13.17 -9.51 -4.79
CA MET A 170 -14.49 -9.81 -5.35
C MET A 170 -14.56 -9.70 -6.88
N ASN A 171 -13.45 -9.30 -7.53
CA ASN A 171 -13.42 -9.22 -8.98
C ASN A 171 -13.22 -10.61 -9.61
N ALA A 172 -13.78 -10.80 -10.78
CA ALA A 172 -13.61 -12.04 -11.54
C ALA A 172 -12.14 -12.42 -11.68
N GLY A 173 -11.88 -13.71 -11.46
CA GLY A 173 -10.53 -14.27 -11.52
C GLY A 173 -9.64 -13.95 -10.31
N THR A 174 -10.18 -13.34 -9.24
CA THR A 174 -9.57 -13.35 -7.92
C THR A 174 -10.08 -14.54 -7.11
N SER A 175 -9.30 -15.00 -6.14
CA SER A 175 -9.69 -16.14 -5.31
C SER A 175 -9.08 -16.04 -3.93
N LYS A 176 -9.75 -16.66 -2.95
CA LYS A 176 -9.19 -16.95 -1.63
C LYS A 176 -8.65 -18.37 -1.64
N ILE A 177 -7.42 -18.52 -1.21
CA ILE A 177 -6.78 -19.79 -1.00
C ILE A 177 -6.80 -20.06 0.50
N LYS A 178 -7.42 -21.14 0.91
CA LYS A 178 -7.62 -21.49 2.33
C LYS A 178 -6.81 -22.72 2.70
N ALA A 179 -6.22 -22.71 3.88
CA ALA A 179 -5.74 -23.89 4.54
C ALA A 179 -6.89 -24.46 5.39
N ILE A 180 -7.18 -25.76 5.20
CA ILE A 180 -8.34 -26.41 5.82
C ILE A 180 -7.87 -27.68 6.53
N LYS A 181 -8.37 -27.86 7.78
CA LYS A 181 -8.17 -29.07 8.55
C LYS A 181 -9.30 -29.27 9.55
N ASP A 182 -9.90 -30.45 9.57
CA ASP A 182 -10.94 -30.86 10.55
C ASP A 182 -12.07 -29.82 10.72
N GLY A 183 -12.51 -29.21 9.59
CA GLY A 183 -13.52 -28.16 9.56
C GLY A 183 -13.03 -26.76 9.93
N LYS A 184 -11.81 -26.61 10.43
CA LYS A 184 -11.17 -25.31 10.64
C LYS A 184 -10.59 -24.79 9.33
N GLN A 185 -10.89 -23.52 9.02
CA GLN A 185 -10.41 -22.86 7.81
C GLN A 185 -9.68 -21.56 8.16
N VAL A 186 -8.54 -21.33 7.54
CA VAL A 186 -7.78 -20.09 7.68
C VAL A 186 -7.37 -19.61 6.30
N GLU A 187 -7.39 -18.30 6.07
CA GLU A 187 -6.92 -17.73 4.81
C GLU A 187 -5.42 -17.95 4.69
N PHE A 188 -5.03 -18.72 3.68
CA PHE A 188 -3.65 -19.12 3.41
C PHE A 188 -2.95 -18.15 2.45
N ALA A 189 -3.69 -17.72 1.43
CA ALA A 189 -3.22 -16.78 0.43
C ALA A 189 -4.41 -16.16 -0.33
N LYS A 190 -4.12 -15.17 -1.16
CA LYS A 190 -5.08 -14.57 -2.10
C LYS A 190 -4.46 -14.50 -3.48
N ARG A 191 -5.17 -15.01 -4.48
CA ARG A 191 -4.81 -14.76 -5.87
C ARG A 191 -5.56 -13.50 -6.34
N THR A 192 -4.86 -12.51 -6.85
CA THR A 192 -5.46 -11.24 -7.26
C THR A 192 -4.94 -10.79 -8.62
N ASN A 193 -5.77 -10.01 -9.31
CA ASN A 193 -5.36 -9.37 -10.54
C ASN A 193 -4.40 -8.22 -10.25
N LEU A 194 -3.39 -8.11 -11.07
CA LEU A 194 -2.43 -7.00 -11.10
C LEU A 194 -2.54 -6.34 -12.47
N GLN A 195 -2.70 -5.04 -12.51
CA GLN A 195 -2.74 -4.27 -13.74
C GLN A 195 -1.79 -3.09 -13.70
N ILE A 196 -0.97 -2.97 -14.73
CA ILE A 196 -0.20 -1.76 -14.98
C ILE A 196 -1.08 -0.81 -15.79
N ASP A 197 -1.61 0.23 -15.12
CA ASP A 197 -2.52 1.19 -15.73
C ASP A 197 -1.78 2.32 -16.43
N LYS A 198 -0.60 2.66 -15.93
CA LYS A 198 0.24 3.73 -16.45
C LYS A 198 1.71 3.33 -16.38
N ASN A 199 2.42 3.56 -17.46
CA ASN A 199 3.85 3.28 -17.55
C ASN A 199 4.52 4.25 -18.50
N HIS A 200 5.12 5.30 -17.97
CA HIS A 200 5.88 6.29 -18.75
C HIS A 200 7.33 5.88 -18.99
N ILE A 201 7.77 4.70 -18.50
CA ILE A 201 9.14 4.21 -18.73
C ILE A 201 9.27 3.65 -20.14
N ASN A 202 8.31 2.82 -20.57
CA ASN A 202 8.34 2.19 -21.89
C ASN A 202 6.97 2.14 -22.58
N GLY A 203 5.92 2.72 -21.97
CA GLY A 203 4.57 2.77 -22.51
C GLY A 203 3.78 1.44 -22.47
N ILE A 204 4.38 0.35 -21.99
CA ILE A 204 3.73 -0.96 -21.98
C ILE A 204 2.80 -1.06 -20.77
N THR A 205 1.52 -1.23 -21.04
CA THR A 205 0.50 -1.59 -20.04
C THR A 205 0.18 -3.07 -20.18
N THR A 206 0.00 -3.76 -19.05
CA THR A 206 -0.26 -5.20 -19.03
C THR A 206 -1.12 -5.59 -17.83
N ARG A 207 -1.71 -6.77 -17.92
CA ARG A 207 -2.45 -7.41 -16.84
C ARG A 207 -1.86 -8.78 -16.54
N GLY A 208 -1.88 -9.14 -15.28
CA GLY A 208 -1.45 -10.45 -14.80
C GLY A 208 -2.15 -10.79 -13.50
N LYS A 209 -1.72 -11.87 -12.90
CA LYS A 209 -2.14 -12.27 -11.56
C LYS A 209 -0.92 -12.46 -10.68
N ILE A 210 -1.14 -12.35 -9.38
CA ILE A 210 -0.14 -12.55 -8.36
C ILE A 210 -0.80 -13.26 -7.17
N ILE A 211 -0.06 -14.09 -6.48
CA ILE A 211 -0.51 -14.70 -5.23
C ILE A 211 0.08 -13.91 -4.07
N MET A 212 -0.78 -13.40 -3.21
CA MET A 212 -0.42 -12.67 -2.00
C MET A 212 -0.49 -13.62 -0.81
N THR A 213 0.59 -13.72 -0.06
CA THR A 213 0.69 -14.52 1.17
C THR A 213 1.06 -13.63 2.36
N PRO A 214 0.92 -14.08 3.60
CA PRO A 214 1.45 -13.37 4.76
C PRO A 214 2.96 -13.11 4.71
N HIS A 215 3.71 -13.89 3.92
CA HIS A 215 5.17 -13.77 3.78
C HIS A 215 5.61 -13.12 2.45
N GLY A 216 4.68 -12.49 1.73
CA GLY A 216 4.98 -11.75 0.51
C GLY A 216 4.25 -12.26 -0.72
N PHE A 217 4.78 -11.89 -1.87
CA PHE A 217 4.17 -12.20 -3.16
C PHE A 217 4.84 -13.41 -3.81
N LEU A 218 4.01 -14.27 -4.42
CA LEU A 218 4.44 -15.38 -5.26
C LEU A 218 4.00 -15.14 -6.69
N GLN A 219 4.69 -15.77 -7.63
CA GLN A 219 4.20 -15.85 -9.01
C GLN A 219 2.88 -16.62 -9.07
N ASP A 220 2.05 -16.30 -10.06
CA ASP A 220 0.75 -16.94 -10.28
C ASP A 220 0.95 -18.33 -10.92
N ASN A 221 1.45 -19.29 -10.13
CA ASN A 221 1.59 -20.68 -10.54
C ASN A 221 1.52 -21.64 -9.35
N ASP A 222 1.07 -22.85 -9.61
CA ASP A 222 0.87 -23.89 -8.59
C ASP A 222 2.19 -24.38 -7.98
N LYS A 223 3.29 -24.29 -8.72
CA LYS A 223 4.61 -24.72 -8.24
C LYS A 223 5.09 -23.83 -7.09
N ASP A 224 4.96 -22.52 -7.24
CA ASP A 224 5.37 -21.57 -6.20
C ASP A 224 4.43 -21.64 -5.00
N LEU A 225 3.12 -21.82 -5.23
CA LEU A 225 2.15 -22.03 -4.14
C LEU A 225 2.45 -23.33 -3.37
N LYS A 226 2.78 -24.42 -4.05
CA LYS A 226 3.17 -25.67 -3.41
C LYS A 226 4.47 -25.51 -2.62
N LYS A 227 5.48 -24.87 -3.21
CA LYS A 227 6.74 -24.58 -2.53
C LYS A 227 6.49 -23.78 -1.25
N TYR A 228 5.66 -22.73 -1.32
CA TYR A 228 5.29 -21.92 -0.16
C TYR A 228 4.62 -22.77 0.94
N LYS A 229 3.69 -23.68 0.56
CA LYS A 229 3.07 -24.64 1.49
C LYS A 229 4.14 -25.48 2.19
N ASP A 230 5.03 -26.09 1.41
CA ASP A 230 6.04 -27.01 1.94
C ASP A 230 7.02 -26.30 2.91
N GLU A 231 7.45 -25.07 2.56
CA GLU A 231 8.36 -24.28 3.38
C GLU A 231 7.73 -23.79 4.68
N ASN A 232 6.42 -23.53 4.70
CA ASN A 232 5.69 -22.96 5.84
C ASN A 232 4.74 -23.98 6.53
N THR A 233 4.87 -25.27 6.20
CA THR A 233 3.98 -26.32 6.74
C THR A 233 3.93 -26.34 8.25
N LYS A 234 5.06 -26.15 8.94
CA LYS A 234 5.10 -26.20 10.42
C LYS A 234 4.29 -25.06 11.06
N GLU A 235 4.37 -23.87 10.50
CA GLU A 235 3.63 -22.70 10.99
C GLU A 235 2.13 -22.88 10.79
N TRP A 236 1.71 -23.19 9.57
CA TRP A 236 0.30 -23.39 9.23
C TRP A 236 -0.31 -24.57 9.96
N SER A 237 0.45 -25.67 10.12
CA SER A 237 0.03 -26.81 10.94
C SER A 237 -0.23 -26.39 12.38
N LYS A 238 0.64 -25.57 12.99
CA LYS A 238 0.44 -25.04 14.36
C LYS A 238 -0.83 -24.19 14.46
N ILE A 239 -1.07 -23.29 13.49
CA ILE A 239 -2.27 -22.44 13.43
C ILE A 239 -3.55 -23.30 13.35
N LEU A 240 -3.51 -24.41 12.61
CA LEU A 240 -4.64 -25.32 12.40
C LEU A 240 -4.80 -26.38 13.49
N GLY A 241 -3.94 -26.42 14.51
CA GLY A 241 -4.02 -27.35 15.65
C GLY A 241 -3.18 -28.62 15.51
N GLY A 242 -2.14 -28.59 14.66
CA GLY A 242 -1.16 -29.66 14.47
C GLY A 242 -1.52 -30.63 13.32
N GLY A 243 -0.53 -31.32 12.76
CA GLY A 243 -0.71 -32.30 11.71
C GLY A 243 -0.81 -31.72 10.28
N ASP A 244 -1.16 -32.57 9.32
CA ASP A 244 -1.26 -32.16 7.90
C ASP A 244 -2.56 -31.40 7.60
N PHE A 245 -2.60 -30.62 6.53
CA PHE A 245 -3.73 -29.79 6.12
C PHE A 245 -3.85 -29.70 4.60
N ASP A 246 -5.06 -29.45 4.12
CA ASP A 246 -5.35 -29.25 2.72
C ASP A 246 -5.33 -27.75 2.36
N VAL A 247 -4.97 -27.44 1.11
CA VAL A 247 -5.06 -26.11 0.55
C VAL A 247 -6.09 -26.12 -0.56
N VAL A 248 -7.14 -25.30 -0.41
CA VAL A 248 -8.27 -25.24 -1.32
C VAL A 248 -8.46 -23.81 -1.81
N GLU A 249 -8.67 -23.64 -3.09
CA GLU A 249 -8.91 -22.34 -3.71
C GLU A 249 -10.40 -22.15 -4.01
N GLU A 250 -10.98 -21.05 -3.47
CA GLU A 250 -12.34 -20.60 -3.79
C GLU A 250 -12.26 -19.46 -4.81
N VAL A 251 -12.65 -19.76 -6.04
CA VAL A 251 -12.71 -18.75 -7.11
C VAL A 251 -14.02 -17.96 -6.97
N TYR A 252 -13.91 -16.64 -6.95
CA TYR A 252 -15.08 -15.78 -7.02
C TYR A 252 -15.48 -15.58 -8.48
N GLU A 253 -16.68 -16.05 -8.84
CA GLU A 253 -17.32 -15.66 -10.07
C GLU A 253 -17.80 -14.20 -9.96
N ASP A 254 -17.84 -13.48 -11.09
CA ASP A 254 -18.32 -12.09 -11.12
C ASP A 254 -19.72 -12.01 -10.51
N VAL A 255 -19.79 -11.59 -9.27
CA VAL A 255 -21.03 -11.11 -8.72
C VAL A 255 -21.20 -9.70 -9.29
N THR A 256 -21.78 -9.59 -10.49
CA THR A 256 -22.35 -8.32 -10.93
C THR A 256 -23.21 -7.80 -9.78
N PRO A 257 -23.02 -6.59 -9.28
CA PRO A 257 -23.82 -6.06 -8.19
C PRO A 257 -25.21 -5.68 -8.73
N ASN A 258 -26.03 -6.71 -8.97
CA ASN A 258 -27.46 -6.57 -9.16
C ASN A 258 -28.10 -6.92 -7.81
N HIS A 259 -28.19 -5.97 -6.94
CA HIS A 259 -29.21 -5.79 -5.91
C HIS A 259 -28.67 -4.80 -4.86
N TYR A 260 -28.87 -3.52 -5.15
CA TYR A 260 -29.01 -2.59 -4.04
C TYR A 260 -30.42 -2.87 -3.47
N GLU A 261 -30.49 -3.60 -2.38
CA GLU A 261 -31.68 -3.61 -1.54
C GLU A 261 -31.92 -2.16 -1.12
N GLN A 262 -33.09 -1.64 -1.51
CA GLN A 262 -33.61 -0.38 -1.00
C GLN A 262 -33.87 -0.58 0.47
N GLU A 263 -33.12 0.12 1.33
CA GLU A 263 -33.56 0.29 2.71
C GLU A 263 -34.91 1.02 2.66
N PRO A 264 -35.94 0.53 3.39
CA PRO A 264 -37.20 1.24 3.48
C PRO A 264 -37.01 2.57 4.22
N GLU A 265 -37.72 3.61 3.73
CA GLU A 265 -37.80 4.97 4.28
C GLU A 265 -38.14 5.02 5.78
#